data_0065e01fdb6346a65d3543b5086a6674
#
_entry.id   0065e01fdb6346a65d3543b5086a6674
#
_cell.length_a   1.000
_cell.length_b   1.000
_cell.length_c   1.000
_cell.angle_alpha   90.00
_cell.angle_beta   90.00
_cell.angle_gamma   90.00
#
_symmetry.space_group_name_H-M   'P 1'
#
loop_
_entity.id
_entity.type
_entity.pdbx_description
1 polymer ?
#
loop_
_entity_poly.entity_id
_entity_poly.type
_entity_poly.pdbx_seq_one_letter_code
_entity_poly.pdbx_strand_id
1 'polypeptide(L)'
;MPTQSEMPREDPETNGPETDRGRAMFEELLWVHSVIRRNLEIVEALATDVDEGLPGEAVQDALAELKTTGPLWQLKVNCLRYCRFVHAHHGAEDVLLFPALRAVDPSIGPVVDRLEADHSRVSDLLDVVEAAARALTDTDGDDARRRVIDGLQELHGHLLEHLDYEESHAGPTMRRLDHLASA
;
A
#
# COMPACT_ATOMS: atom_id res chain seq x y z
N MET A 1 42.93 36.48 25.36
CA MET A 1 42.19 35.23 25.26
C MET A 1 41.27 35.34 24.06
N PRO A 2 41.60 34.76 22.91
CA PRO A 2 40.68 34.76 21.77
C PRO A 2 39.66 33.65 21.92
N THR A 3 38.40 34.00 21.74
CA THR A 3 37.24 33.12 21.66
C THR A 3 37.37 32.19 20.47
N GLN A 4 37.31 30.88 20.73
CA GLN A 4 37.23 29.87 19.69
C GLN A 4 35.90 30.02 18.96
N SER A 5 35.99 30.37 17.68
CA SER A 5 34.88 30.29 16.72
C SER A 5 34.49 28.82 16.58
N GLU A 6 33.30 28.46 17.06
CA GLU A 6 32.67 27.18 16.77
C GLU A 6 32.39 27.11 15.26
N MET A 7 33.15 26.26 14.57
CA MET A 7 32.86 25.91 13.19
C MET A 7 31.52 25.19 13.14
N PRO A 8 30.65 25.51 12.17
CA PRO A 8 29.43 24.73 11.94
C PRO A 8 29.82 23.26 11.71
N ARG A 9 29.21 22.35 12.42
CA ARG A 9 29.27 20.94 12.07
C ARG A 9 28.55 20.82 10.73
N GLU A 10 29.31 20.58 9.67
CA GLU A 10 28.75 20.07 8.42
C GLU A 10 28.12 18.70 8.74
N ASP A 11 26.79 18.62 8.59
CA ASP A 11 26.10 17.34 8.57
C ASP A 11 26.75 16.49 7.47
N PRO A 12 26.97 15.19 7.70
CA PRO A 12 27.55 14.33 6.67
C PRO A 12 26.56 14.29 5.50
N GLU A 13 26.89 15.04 4.43
CA GLU A 13 26.22 14.91 3.14
C GLU A 13 26.42 13.49 2.62
N THR A 14 25.49 12.61 2.96
CA THR A 14 25.37 11.24 2.44
C THR A 14 24.80 11.21 1.02
N ASN A 15 24.78 12.34 0.31
CA ASN A 15 24.08 12.47 -0.97
C ASN A 15 25.03 12.42 -2.16
N GLY A 16 25.23 11.22 -2.73
CA GLY A 16 25.65 11.10 -4.12
C GLY A 16 24.59 11.73 -5.05
N PRO A 17 24.97 12.09 -6.31
CA PRO A 17 24.06 12.71 -7.25
C PRO A 17 22.88 11.76 -7.60
N GLU A 18 21.72 12.34 -7.83
CA GLU A 18 20.57 11.62 -8.40
C GLU A 18 20.89 11.16 -9.82
N THR A 19 20.40 9.98 -10.19
CA THR A 19 20.53 9.43 -11.54
C THR A 19 19.24 9.58 -12.32
N ASP A 20 19.31 9.60 -13.65
CA ASP A 20 18.11 9.62 -14.49
C ASP A 20 17.25 8.37 -14.26
N ARG A 21 17.91 7.24 -14.07
CA ARG A 21 17.24 5.97 -13.82
C ARG A 21 16.58 5.93 -12.44
N GLY A 22 17.26 6.40 -11.41
CA GLY A 22 16.72 6.45 -10.05
C GLY A 22 15.50 7.36 -9.96
N ARG A 23 15.53 8.50 -10.66
CA ARG A 23 14.34 9.38 -10.77
C ARG A 23 13.19 8.68 -11.47
N ALA A 24 13.43 8.00 -12.60
CA ALA A 24 12.38 7.28 -13.31
C ALA A 24 11.78 6.14 -12.45
N MET A 25 12.62 5.41 -11.70
CA MET A 25 12.15 4.36 -10.78
C MET A 25 11.30 4.94 -9.64
N PHE A 26 11.68 6.10 -9.09
CA PHE A 26 10.88 6.75 -8.06
C PHE A 26 9.55 7.27 -8.61
N GLU A 27 9.51 7.82 -9.82
CA GLU A 27 8.27 8.19 -10.49
C GLU A 27 7.34 6.99 -10.74
N GLU A 28 7.91 5.84 -11.08
CA GLU A 28 7.17 4.58 -11.23
C GLU A 28 6.59 4.11 -9.90
N LEU A 29 7.35 4.18 -8.80
CA LEU A 29 6.88 3.90 -7.44
C LEU A 29 5.68 4.79 -7.10
N LEU A 30 5.80 6.11 -7.27
CA LEU A 30 4.71 7.05 -7.00
C LEU A 30 3.45 6.75 -7.83
N TRP A 31 3.64 6.34 -9.09
CA TRP A 31 2.53 5.92 -9.93
C TRP A 31 1.84 4.66 -9.37
N VAL A 32 2.59 3.63 -8.98
CA VAL A 32 2.04 2.41 -8.35
C VAL A 32 1.30 2.76 -7.08
N HIS A 33 1.88 3.60 -6.21
CA HIS A 33 1.25 4.06 -4.97
C HIS A 33 -0.06 4.82 -5.24
N SER A 34 -0.10 5.66 -6.28
CA SER A 34 -1.33 6.34 -6.68
C SER A 34 -2.44 5.37 -7.10
N VAL A 35 -2.08 4.27 -7.77
CA VAL A 35 -3.02 3.20 -8.13
C VAL A 35 -3.51 2.46 -6.88
N ILE A 36 -2.61 2.19 -5.91
CA ILE A 36 -2.97 1.56 -4.64
C ILE A 36 -3.98 2.43 -3.87
N ARG A 37 -3.67 3.72 -3.67
CA ARG A 37 -4.56 4.68 -2.97
C ARG A 37 -5.94 4.74 -3.64
N ARG A 38 -5.97 4.91 -4.96
CA ARG A 38 -7.23 5.01 -5.71
C ARG A 38 -8.07 3.73 -5.61
N ASN A 39 -7.44 2.56 -5.70
CA ASN A 39 -8.16 1.29 -5.59
C ASN A 39 -8.70 1.06 -4.17
N LEU A 40 -7.98 1.51 -3.15
CA LEU A 40 -8.44 1.47 -1.77
C LEU A 40 -9.71 2.32 -1.58
N GLU A 41 -9.72 3.55 -2.07
CA GLU A 41 -10.90 4.43 -2.07
C GLU A 41 -12.13 3.76 -2.74
N ILE A 42 -11.91 3.09 -3.88
CA ILE A 42 -13.00 2.38 -4.60
C ILE A 42 -13.54 1.23 -3.76
N VAL A 43 -12.67 0.46 -3.13
CA VAL A 43 -13.08 -0.70 -2.31
C VAL A 43 -13.84 -0.23 -1.05
N GLU A 44 -13.39 0.85 -0.42
CA GLU A 44 -14.07 1.45 0.74
C GLU A 44 -15.44 2.03 0.37
N ALA A 45 -15.54 2.73 -0.75
CA ALA A 45 -16.82 3.24 -1.24
C ALA A 45 -17.82 2.10 -1.49
N LEU A 46 -17.38 1.00 -2.12
CA LEU A 46 -18.21 -0.18 -2.33
C LEU A 46 -18.62 -0.85 -1.00
N ALA A 47 -17.74 -0.86 0.00
CA ALA A 47 -18.06 -1.39 1.33
C ALA A 47 -19.12 -0.55 2.03
N THR A 48 -19.01 0.78 1.94
CA THR A 48 -20.00 1.72 2.48
C THR A 48 -21.35 1.58 1.80
N ASP A 49 -21.39 1.50 0.47
CA ASP A 49 -22.65 1.30 -0.29
C ASP A 49 -23.36 0.00 0.11
N VAL A 50 -22.58 -1.05 0.40
CA VAL A 50 -23.11 -2.34 0.86
C VAL A 50 -23.66 -2.26 2.29
N ASP A 51 -23.02 -1.48 3.18
CA ASP A 51 -23.45 -1.29 4.59
C ASP A 51 -24.71 -0.43 4.71
N GLU A 52 -24.81 0.65 3.93
CA GLU A 52 -25.97 1.55 3.92
C GLU A 52 -27.25 0.90 3.35
N GLY A 53 -27.13 -0.33 2.84
CA GLY A 53 -28.24 -1.08 2.28
C GLY A 53 -28.79 -0.38 1.04
N LEU A 54 -28.24 -0.70 -0.13
CA LEU A 54 -28.90 -0.32 -1.40
C LEU A 54 -30.39 -0.62 -1.31
N PRO A 55 -31.28 0.31 -1.70
CA PRO A 55 -32.74 0.11 -1.68
C PRO A 55 -33.09 -1.25 -2.28
N GLY A 56 -33.88 -2.05 -1.57
CA GLY A 56 -34.17 -3.45 -1.95
C GLY A 56 -34.70 -3.62 -3.38
N GLU A 57 -35.30 -2.56 -3.97
CA GLU A 57 -35.72 -2.54 -5.37
C GLU A 57 -34.52 -2.48 -6.33
N ALA A 58 -33.49 -1.67 -6.05
CA ALA A 58 -32.27 -1.60 -6.87
C ALA A 58 -31.46 -2.90 -6.80
N VAL A 59 -31.49 -3.58 -5.66
CA VAL A 59 -30.87 -4.92 -5.48
C VAL A 59 -31.65 -5.99 -6.24
N GLN A 60 -33.02 -5.92 -6.26
CA GLN A 60 -33.84 -6.88 -6.99
C GLN A 60 -33.72 -6.71 -8.51
N ASP A 61 -33.62 -5.47 -9.01
CA ASP A 61 -33.44 -5.21 -10.45
C ASP A 61 -32.03 -5.61 -10.91
N ALA A 62 -31.00 -5.38 -10.11
CA ALA A 62 -29.63 -5.86 -10.39
C ALA A 62 -29.50 -7.37 -10.27
N LEU A 63 -30.28 -8.04 -9.39
CA LEU A 63 -30.35 -9.49 -9.26
C LEU A 63 -31.11 -10.16 -10.40
N ALA A 64 -32.09 -9.46 -11.02
CA ALA A 64 -32.86 -9.98 -12.14
C ALA A 64 -32.06 -10.01 -13.47
N GLU A 65 -31.11 -9.07 -13.64
CA GLU A 65 -30.34 -8.99 -14.87
C GLU A 65 -29.04 -9.80 -14.86
N LEU A 66 -28.33 -9.98 -13.73
CA LEU A 66 -27.08 -10.78 -13.72
C LEU A 66 -26.71 -11.23 -12.29
N LYS A 67 -26.79 -12.51 -12.02
CA LYS A 67 -26.30 -13.19 -10.81
C LYS A 67 -24.78 -13.00 -10.55
N THR A 68 -24.04 -12.31 -11.40
CA THR A 68 -22.58 -12.14 -11.33
C THR A 68 -22.11 -10.68 -11.20
N THR A 69 -23.02 -9.70 -11.02
CA THR A 69 -22.67 -8.27 -10.98
C THR A 69 -23.25 -7.50 -9.79
N GLY A 70 -23.83 -8.18 -8.81
CA GLY A 70 -24.34 -7.54 -7.58
C GLY A 70 -23.23 -6.81 -6.81
N PRO A 71 -23.59 -5.75 -6.02
CA PRO A 71 -22.61 -4.95 -5.25
C PRO A 71 -21.72 -5.81 -4.36
N LEU A 72 -22.27 -6.84 -3.73
CA LEU A 72 -21.54 -7.77 -2.88
C LEU A 72 -20.48 -8.57 -3.66
N TRP A 73 -20.81 -9.00 -4.88
CA TRP A 73 -19.86 -9.67 -5.77
C TRP A 73 -18.75 -8.71 -6.24
N GLN A 74 -19.11 -7.47 -6.57
CA GLN A 74 -18.13 -6.43 -6.96
C GLN A 74 -17.18 -6.11 -5.81
N LEU A 75 -17.70 -5.96 -4.58
CA LEU A 75 -16.87 -5.78 -3.39
C LEU A 75 -15.91 -6.95 -3.21
N LYS A 76 -16.41 -8.19 -3.24
CA LYS A 76 -15.59 -9.40 -3.11
C LYS A 76 -14.47 -9.47 -4.15
N VAL A 77 -14.80 -9.29 -5.44
CA VAL A 77 -13.82 -9.40 -6.53
C VAL A 77 -12.79 -8.28 -6.46
N ASN A 78 -13.21 -7.05 -6.17
CA ASN A 78 -12.32 -5.91 -6.08
C ASN A 78 -11.38 -6.04 -4.85
N CYS A 79 -11.88 -6.45 -3.69
CA CYS A 79 -11.04 -6.75 -2.52
C CYS A 79 -9.97 -7.79 -2.84
N LEU A 80 -10.35 -8.94 -3.44
CA LEU A 80 -9.41 -10.01 -3.76
C LEU A 80 -8.37 -9.60 -4.82
N ARG A 81 -8.73 -8.76 -5.77
CA ARG A 81 -7.79 -8.23 -6.77
C ARG A 81 -6.84 -7.23 -6.16
N TYR A 82 -7.36 -6.35 -5.30
CA TYR A 82 -6.60 -5.35 -4.58
C TYR A 82 -5.54 -5.99 -3.65
N CYS A 83 -5.94 -6.92 -2.80
CA CYS A 83 -5.02 -7.62 -1.91
C CYS A 83 -3.86 -8.25 -2.67
N ARG A 84 -4.14 -8.97 -3.78
CA ARG A 84 -3.10 -9.56 -4.62
C ARG A 84 -2.16 -8.55 -5.25
N PHE A 85 -2.68 -7.39 -5.64
CA PHE A 85 -1.86 -6.34 -6.23
C PHE A 85 -0.88 -5.75 -5.20
N VAL A 86 -1.37 -5.45 -3.99
CA VAL A 86 -0.53 -4.91 -2.91
C VAL A 86 0.53 -5.93 -2.46
N HIS A 87 0.16 -7.20 -2.29
CA HIS A 87 1.14 -8.25 -1.98
C HIS A 87 2.25 -8.38 -3.04
N ALA A 88 1.89 -8.30 -4.32
CA ALA A 88 2.87 -8.38 -5.40
C ALA A 88 3.81 -7.17 -5.42
N HIS A 89 3.31 -5.97 -5.12
CA HIS A 89 4.08 -4.74 -5.02
C HIS A 89 5.10 -4.84 -3.86
N HIS A 90 4.65 -5.07 -2.63
CA HIS A 90 5.53 -5.20 -1.47
C HIS A 90 6.56 -6.34 -1.64
N GLY A 91 6.15 -7.48 -2.20
CA GLY A 91 7.09 -8.58 -2.48
C GLY A 91 8.19 -8.22 -3.49
N ALA A 92 7.90 -7.36 -4.46
CA ALA A 92 8.90 -6.86 -5.39
C ALA A 92 9.87 -5.89 -4.72
N GLU A 93 9.41 -5.05 -3.80
CA GLU A 93 10.24 -4.14 -3.01
C GLU A 93 11.17 -4.88 -2.06
N ASP A 94 10.65 -5.85 -1.31
CA ASP A 94 11.45 -6.67 -0.40
C ASP A 94 12.59 -7.40 -1.12
N VAL A 95 12.36 -7.89 -2.34
CA VAL A 95 13.32 -8.69 -3.10
C VAL A 95 14.28 -7.85 -3.93
N LEU A 96 13.82 -6.74 -4.51
CA LEU A 96 14.58 -5.97 -5.50
C LEU A 96 14.99 -4.58 -5.02
N LEU A 97 14.06 -3.83 -4.44
CA LEU A 97 14.28 -2.43 -4.09
C LEU A 97 15.07 -2.28 -2.79
N PHE A 98 14.62 -2.89 -1.70
CA PHE A 98 15.24 -2.71 -0.38
C PHE A 98 16.68 -3.17 -0.31
N PRO A 99 17.07 -4.32 -0.92
CA PRO A 99 18.49 -4.67 -1.02
C PRO A 99 19.33 -3.67 -1.81
N ALA A 100 18.76 -3.09 -2.90
CA ALA A 100 19.46 -2.07 -3.69
C ALA A 100 19.65 -0.76 -2.91
N LEU A 101 18.63 -0.32 -2.14
CA LEU A 101 18.74 0.84 -1.26
C LEU A 101 19.84 0.68 -0.22
N ARG A 102 19.88 -0.48 0.46
CA ARG A 102 20.91 -0.81 1.46
C ARG A 102 22.34 -0.86 0.84
N ALA A 103 22.44 -1.29 -0.42
CA ALA A 103 23.73 -1.35 -1.12
C ALA A 103 24.26 0.05 -1.49
N VAL A 104 23.38 0.97 -1.89
CA VAL A 104 23.76 2.35 -2.26
C VAL A 104 23.99 3.23 -1.03
N ASP A 105 23.20 3.02 0.01
CA ASP A 105 23.27 3.79 1.25
C ASP A 105 23.06 2.88 2.47
N PRO A 106 24.14 2.34 3.05
CA PRO A 106 24.01 1.50 4.24
C PRO A 106 23.35 2.18 5.45
N SER A 107 23.33 3.53 5.49
CA SER A 107 22.72 4.29 6.59
C SER A 107 21.19 4.26 6.54
N ILE A 108 20.58 3.86 5.40
CA ILE A 108 19.14 3.73 5.27
C ILE A 108 18.57 2.49 6.00
N GLY A 109 19.44 1.63 6.54
CA GLY A 109 19.07 0.40 7.23
C GLY A 109 17.85 0.52 8.13
N PRO A 110 17.81 1.47 9.10
CA PRO A 110 16.65 1.63 10.00
C PRO A 110 15.33 1.99 9.27
N VAL A 111 15.40 2.73 8.16
CA VAL A 111 14.22 3.05 7.33
C VAL A 111 13.69 1.79 6.68
N VAL A 112 14.58 1.01 6.05
CA VAL A 112 14.20 -0.24 5.39
C VAL A 112 13.71 -1.28 6.40
N ASP A 113 14.33 -1.40 7.60
CA ASP A 113 13.85 -2.30 8.66
C ASP A 113 12.41 -1.97 9.07
N ARG A 114 12.06 -0.69 9.15
CA ARG A 114 10.68 -0.26 9.41
C ARG A 114 9.74 -0.62 8.26
N LEU A 115 10.13 -0.35 7.01
CA LEU A 115 9.32 -0.68 5.83
C LEU A 115 9.04 -2.19 5.73
N GLU A 116 10.04 -3.04 5.96
CA GLU A 116 9.86 -4.51 6.00
C GLU A 116 8.89 -4.94 7.13
N ALA A 117 8.94 -4.28 8.30
CA ALA A 117 8.00 -4.54 9.38
C ALA A 117 6.57 -4.07 9.02
N ASP A 118 6.44 -2.91 8.37
CA ASP A 118 5.17 -2.39 7.88
C ASP A 118 4.58 -3.30 6.80
N HIS A 119 5.40 -3.85 5.86
CA HIS A 119 4.97 -4.85 4.88
C HIS A 119 4.38 -6.10 5.55
N SER A 120 5.04 -6.62 6.60
CA SER A 120 4.53 -7.77 7.33
C SER A 120 3.16 -7.48 7.95
N ARG A 121 3.00 -6.30 8.57
CA ARG A 121 1.72 -5.89 9.17
C ARG A 121 0.63 -5.69 8.12
N VAL A 122 0.93 -5.01 7.02
CA VAL A 122 -0.02 -4.81 5.92
C VAL A 122 -0.41 -6.16 5.30
N SER A 123 0.54 -7.10 5.17
CA SER A 123 0.25 -8.46 4.70
C SER A 123 -0.77 -9.18 5.58
N ASP A 124 -0.60 -9.12 6.91
CA ASP A 124 -1.55 -9.72 7.85
C ASP A 124 -2.96 -9.10 7.71
N LEU A 125 -3.04 -7.78 7.54
CA LEU A 125 -4.31 -7.07 7.33
C LEU A 125 -4.97 -7.41 6.00
N LEU A 126 -4.18 -7.53 4.92
CA LEU A 126 -4.67 -7.98 3.61
C LEU A 126 -5.23 -9.40 3.69
N ASP A 127 -4.59 -10.31 4.42
CA ASP A 127 -5.08 -11.67 4.64
C ASP A 127 -6.40 -11.68 5.40
N VAL A 128 -6.57 -10.81 6.40
CA VAL A 128 -7.84 -10.65 7.13
C VAL A 128 -8.95 -10.17 6.20
N VAL A 129 -8.69 -9.13 5.40
CA VAL A 129 -9.66 -8.59 4.42
C VAL A 129 -10.01 -9.65 3.37
N GLU A 130 -8.99 -10.36 2.85
CA GLU A 130 -9.18 -11.41 1.85
C GLU A 130 -10.03 -12.57 2.39
N ALA A 131 -9.77 -13.02 3.62
CA ALA A 131 -10.54 -14.06 4.27
C ALA A 131 -11.99 -13.62 4.51
N ALA A 132 -12.21 -12.40 4.99
CA ALA A 132 -13.54 -11.84 5.19
C ALA A 132 -14.30 -11.69 3.86
N ALA A 133 -13.65 -11.19 2.81
CA ALA A 133 -14.24 -11.05 1.48
C ALA A 133 -14.60 -12.41 0.86
N ARG A 134 -13.74 -13.43 1.02
CA ARG A 134 -14.04 -14.80 0.54
C ARG A 134 -15.22 -15.42 1.25
N ALA A 135 -15.40 -15.13 2.53
CA ALA A 135 -16.50 -15.64 3.34
C ALA A 135 -17.85 -14.98 3.01
N LEU A 136 -17.87 -13.83 2.30
CA LEU A 136 -19.12 -13.18 1.91
C LEU A 136 -19.95 -14.07 0.98
N THR A 137 -21.24 -14.26 1.35
CA THR A 137 -22.26 -14.94 0.55
C THR A 137 -23.50 -14.05 0.41
N ASP A 138 -24.35 -14.32 -0.57
CA ASP A 138 -25.57 -13.53 -0.82
C ASP A 138 -26.57 -13.59 0.36
N THR A 139 -26.39 -14.52 1.29
CA THR A 139 -27.24 -14.74 2.46
C THR A 139 -26.62 -14.28 3.77
N ASP A 140 -25.39 -13.73 3.74
CA ASP A 140 -24.69 -13.32 4.95
C ASP A 140 -25.34 -12.08 5.57
N GLY A 141 -25.52 -12.15 6.89
CA GLY A 141 -26.00 -11.07 7.70
C GLY A 141 -24.96 -9.95 7.86
N ASP A 142 -25.36 -8.90 8.58
CA ASP A 142 -24.58 -7.68 8.82
C ASP A 142 -23.18 -7.93 9.43
N ASP A 143 -23.00 -9.02 10.16
CA ASP A 143 -21.71 -9.34 10.81
C ASP A 143 -20.59 -9.70 9.81
N ALA A 144 -20.91 -10.37 8.70
CA ALA A 144 -19.91 -10.71 7.69
C ALA A 144 -19.47 -9.47 6.91
N ARG A 145 -20.42 -8.60 6.58
CA ARG A 145 -20.14 -7.30 5.94
C ARG A 145 -19.30 -6.41 6.83
N ARG A 146 -19.67 -6.31 8.11
CA ARG A 146 -18.95 -5.51 9.09
C ARG A 146 -17.48 -5.93 9.22
N ARG A 147 -17.18 -7.23 9.22
CA ARG A 147 -15.79 -7.71 9.23
C ARG A 147 -14.97 -7.24 8.03
N VAL A 148 -15.57 -7.15 6.83
CA VAL A 148 -14.86 -6.61 5.65
C VAL A 148 -14.62 -5.11 5.83
N ILE A 149 -15.61 -4.37 6.30
CA ILE A 149 -15.51 -2.92 6.50
C ILE A 149 -14.46 -2.59 7.57
N ASP A 150 -14.52 -3.24 8.73
CA ASP A 150 -13.57 -3.05 9.82
C ASP A 150 -12.14 -3.37 9.37
N GLY A 151 -11.96 -4.48 8.62
CA GLY A 151 -10.66 -4.87 8.07
C GLY A 151 -10.12 -3.86 7.05
N LEU A 152 -10.97 -3.31 6.18
CA LEU A 152 -10.60 -2.28 5.22
C LEU A 152 -10.22 -0.97 5.92
N GLN A 153 -10.92 -0.55 6.97
CA GLN A 153 -10.61 0.66 7.72
C GLN A 153 -9.26 0.55 8.43
N GLU A 154 -8.96 -0.62 9.04
CA GLU A 154 -7.66 -0.86 9.66
C GLU A 154 -6.53 -0.88 8.62
N LEU A 155 -6.75 -1.57 7.49
CA LEU A 155 -5.81 -1.60 6.37
C LEU A 155 -5.54 -0.20 5.82
N HIS A 156 -6.57 0.63 5.67
CA HIS A 156 -6.46 2.00 5.16
C HIS A 156 -5.43 2.81 5.95
N GLY A 157 -5.60 2.87 7.28
CA GLY A 157 -4.72 3.67 8.13
C GLY A 157 -3.26 3.24 8.01
N HIS A 158 -3.00 1.93 8.13
CA HIS A 158 -1.63 1.39 8.07
C HIS A 158 -1.00 1.51 6.71
N LEU A 159 -1.74 1.23 5.65
CA LEU A 159 -1.22 1.27 4.29
C LEU A 159 -0.88 2.68 3.84
N LEU A 160 -1.74 3.68 4.11
CA LEU A 160 -1.44 5.07 3.76
C LEU A 160 -0.23 5.60 4.53
N GLU A 161 -0.12 5.31 5.84
CA GLU A 161 1.05 5.69 6.63
C GLU A 161 2.34 5.06 6.07
N HIS A 162 2.29 3.79 5.68
CA HIS A 162 3.40 3.09 5.06
C HIS A 162 3.84 3.75 3.75
N LEU A 163 2.90 3.96 2.80
CA LEU A 163 3.21 4.58 1.51
C LEU A 163 3.82 5.98 1.68
N ASP A 164 3.26 6.81 2.57
CA ASP A 164 3.77 8.16 2.83
C ASP A 164 5.16 8.12 3.47
N TYR A 165 5.41 7.16 4.37
CA TYR A 165 6.71 6.97 5.00
C TYR A 165 7.76 6.53 3.98
N GLU A 166 7.45 5.59 3.10
CA GLU A 166 8.35 5.12 2.07
C GLU A 166 8.71 6.24 1.09
N GLU A 167 7.73 6.94 0.54
CA GLU A 167 7.94 8.06 -0.39
C GLU A 167 8.86 9.14 0.22
N SER A 168 8.68 9.44 1.51
CA SER A 168 9.41 10.49 2.20
C SER A 168 10.84 10.08 2.57
N HIS A 169 11.05 8.84 3.01
CA HIS A 169 12.31 8.41 3.62
C HIS A 169 13.18 7.54 2.69
N ALA A 170 12.58 6.70 1.86
CA ALA A 170 13.31 5.89 0.88
C ALA A 170 13.51 6.62 -0.46
N GLY A 171 12.58 7.51 -0.83
CA GLY A 171 12.61 8.27 -2.08
C GLY A 171 13.92 8.99 -2.38
N PRO A 172 14.54 9.73 -1.45
CA PRO A 172 15.83 10.38 -1.68
C PRO A 172 16.94 9.41 -2.07
N THR A 173 17.03 8.24 -1.41
CA THR A 173 18.02 7.21 -1.73
C THR A 173 17.67 6.50 -3.02
N MET A 174 16.39 6.24 -3.28
CA MET A 174 15.93 5.60 -4.52
C MET A 174 16.30 6.41 -5.76
N ARG A 175 16.20 7.73 -5.72
CA ARG A 175 16.61 8.61 -6.84
C ARG A 175 18.10 8.53 -7.20
N ARG A 176 18.92 7.92 -6.34
CA ARG A 176 20.37 7.69 -6.56
C ARG A 176 20.68 6.31 -7.16
N LEU A 177 19.68 5.44 -7.31
CA LEU A 177 19.87 4.09 -7.84
C LEU A 177 20.20 4.10 -9.35
N ASP A 178 21.15 3.28 -9.75
CA ASP A 178 21.44 2.97 -11.16
C ASP A 178 20.80 1.66 -11.61
N HIS A 179 20.51 0.75 -10.68
CA HIS A 179 19.91 -0.56 -10.93
C HIS A 179 19.24 -1.11 -9.67
N LEU A 180 18.28 -1.99 -9.86
CA LEU A 180 17.73 -2.82 -8.78
C LEU A 180 18.64 -4.01 -8.49
N ALA A 181 18.47 -4.64 -7.33
CA ALA A 181 19.17 -5.86 -7.02
C ALA A 181 18.87 -6.93 -8.08
N SER A 182 19.88 -7.69 -8.48
CA SER A 182 19.67 -8.85 -9.36
C SER A 182 19.09 -9.98 -8.51
N ALA A 183 17.95 -10.51 -8.95
CA ALA A 183 17.33 -11.67 -8.32
C ALA A 183 18.17 -12.95 -8.51
#